data_d5adb33e453b1a809b2524c947bfdfdb
#
_entry.id   d5adb33e453b1a809b2524c947bfdfdb
#
_cell.length_a   1.000
_cell.length_b   1.000
_cell.length_c   1.000
_cell.angle_alpha   90.00
_cell.angle_beta   90.00
_cell.angle_gamma   90.00
#
_symmetry.space_group_name_H-M   'P 1'
#
loop_
_entity.id
_entity.type
_entity.pdbx_description
1 polymer ?
#
loop_
_entity_poly.entity_id
_entity_poly.type
_entity_poly.pdbx_seq_one_letter_code
_entity_poly.pdbx_strand_id
1 'polypeptide(L)'
;SGGTLLTGETNSTYSPPTSPVGTMYYYATLTLAGNGGCGQIISNPAAIIVQADPVINLNPTLYQMICVGGTIPTPLEVGYINGVGIPSYQWYSNAINNTTTGTPIPGETNATYTPPTFSVVGTNFYYCIVSLSGNGCDADTSLIAEVEVVNDPTITAQPLATQTLCQSATPADLTVTAANGLTLGYDYQWYSNTT
;
A
#
# COMPACT_ATOMS: atom_id res chain seq x y z
N SER A 1 16.37 2.41 45.14
CA SER A 1 15.29 1.79 44.34
C SER A 1 14.03 2.63 44.52
N GLY A 2 13.60 3.31 43.47
CA GLY A 2 12.43 4.23 43.49
C GLY A 2 11.27 3.67 42.64
N GLY A 3 10.98 2.37 42.73
CA GLY A 3 9.89 1.75 42.01
C GLY A 3 8.52 2.03 42.66
N THR A 4 7.47 2.07 41.83
CA THR A 4 6.07 2.15 42.29
C THR A 4 5.58 0.75 42.68
N LEU A 5 4.97 0.60 43.83
CA LEU A 5 4.39 -0.66 44.29
C LEU A 5 3.21 -1.05 43.40
N LEU A 6 3.24 -2.29 42.90
CA LEU A 6 2.12 -2.92 42.18
C LEU A 6 1.20 -3.58 43.22
N THR A 7 0.15 -2.88 43.65
CA THR A 7 -0.74 -3.34 44.70
C THR A 7 -1.51 -4.59 44.27
N GLY A 8 -1.43 -5.65 45.09
CA GLY A 8 -2.11 -6.92 44.83
C GLY A 8 -1.28 -7.94 44.06
N GLU A 9 -0.15 -7.55 43.49
CA GLU A 9 0.75 -8.46 42.74
C GLU A 9 1.72 -9.16 43.70
N THR A 10 1.26 -10.23 44.33
CA THR A 10 1.98 -10.97 45.39
C THR A 10 2.38 -12.40 45.01
N ASN A 11 2.13 -12.80 43.76
CA ASN A 11 2.49 -14.12 43.25
C ASN A 11 3.96 -14.17 42.81
N SER A 12 4.50 -15.35 42.70
CA SER A 12 5.85 -15.60 42.14
C SER A 12 5.95 -15.29 40.66
N THR A 13 4.82 -15.11 39.97
CA THR A 13 4.68 -14.73 38.56
C THR A 13 3.88 -13.45 38.42
N TYR A 14 4.30 -12.61 37.50
CA TYR A 14 3.60 -11.37 37.14
C TYR A 14 3.60 -11.23 35.61
N SER A 15 2.47 -10.83 35.04
CA SER A 15 2.31 -10.56 33.61
C SER A 15 2.17 -9.06 33.39
N PRO A 16 3.24 -8.36 32.96
CA PRO A 16 3.20 -6.94 32.72
C PRO A 16 2.22 -6.55 31.59
N PRO A 17 1.58 -5.37 31.69
CA PRO A 17 0.77 -4.86 30.59
C PRO A 17 1.62 -4.49 29.38
N THR A 18 1.04 -4.57 28.18
CA THR A 18 1.63 -4.17 26.90
C THR A 18 1.18 -2.78 26.44
N SER A 19 0.81 -1.90 27.37
CA SER A 19 0.45 -0.50 27.16
C SER A 19 0.94 0.31 28.36
N PRO A 20 1.48 1.53 28.15
CA PRO A 20 1.77 2.21 26.88
C PRO A 20 3.06 1.74 26.19
N VAL A 21 3.27 2.24 24.97
CA VAL A 21 4.55 2.11 24.25
C VAL A 21 5.69 2.69 25.07
N GLY A 22 6.82 1.99 25.13
CA GLY A 22 7.99 2.41 25.90
C GLY A 22 8.70 1.26 26.59
N THR A 23 9.63 1.59 27.48
CA THR A 23 10.37 0.62 28.28
C THR A 23 9.99 0.75 29.75
N MET A 24 9.55 -0.34 30.35
CA MET A 24 9.26 -0.45 31.77
C MET A 24 10.18 -1.49 32.40
N TYR A 25 10.61 -1.20 33.63
CA TYR A 25 11.45 -2.10 34.40
C TYR A 25 10.68 -2.65 35.58
N TYR A 26 10.70 -3.97 35.77
CA TYR A 26 10.02 -4.67 36.84
C TYR A 26 11.02 -5.47 37.67
N TYR A 27 10.86 -5.47 38.99
CA TYR A 27 11.62 -6.28 39.92
C TYR A 27 10.71 -6.74 41.05
N ALA A 28 11.02 -7.90 41.62
CA ALA A 28 10.29 -8.44 42.76
C ALA A 28 11.11 -8.32 44.04
N THR A 29 10.42 -8.15 45.15
CA THR A 29 11.00 -8.26 46.50
C THR A 29 10.43 -9.49 47.17
N LEU A 30 11.30 -10.27 47.83
CA LEU A 30 10.90 -11.44 48.57
C LEU A 30 11.21 -11.27 50.05
N THR A 31 10.21 -11.51 50.90
CA THR A 31 10.33 -11.54 52.34
C THR A 31 9.80 -12.88 52.84
N LEU A 32 10.47 -13.45 53.84
CA LEU A 32 9.97 -14.69 54.46
C LEU A 32 8.84 -14.37 55.46
N ALA A 33 7.75 -15.14 55.34
CA ALA A 33 6.67 -15.08 56.33
C ALA A 33 7.16 -15.62 57.68
N GLY A 34 6.86 -14.95 58.77
CA GLY A 34 7.21 -15.40 60.10
C GLY A 34 8.44 -14.74 60.74
N ASN A 35 9.04 -13.80 60.08
CA ASN A 35 9.97 -12.80 60.63
C ASN A 35 11.13 -13.36 61.52
N GLY A 36 11.73 -14.50 61.12
CA GLY A 36 12.88 -15.08 61.77
C GLY A 36 14.20 -14.31 61.62
N GLY A 37 14.16 -12.98 61.47
CA GLY A 37 15.35 -12.15 61.32
C GLY A 37 15.99 -12.16 59.94
N CYS A 38 15.34 -12.78 58.94
CA CYS A 38 15.80 -12.76 57.56
C CYS A 38 15.44 -11.43 56.89
N GLY A 39 16.40 -10.84 56.18
CA GLY A 39 16.20 -9.60 55.44
C GLY A 39 15.41 -9.86 54.14
N GLN A 40 14.88 -8.73 53.61
CA GLN A 40 14.30 -8.70 52.27
C GLN A 40 15.39 -8.89 51.22
N ILE A 41 15.10 -9.67 50.18
CA ILE A 41 15.95 -9.81 48.99
C ILE A 41 15.21 -9.21 47.79
N ILE A 42 15.94 -8.71 46.81
CA ILE A 42 15.43 -8.03 45.64
C ILE A 42 15.97 -8.75 44.41
N SER A 43 15.07 -9.03 43.45
CA SER A 43 15.49 -9.60 42.16
C SER A 43 16.22 -8.58 41.30
N ASN A 44 16.97 -9.05 40.31
CA ASN A 44 17.39 -8.18 39.19
C ASN A 44 16.17 -7.61 38.48
N PRO A 45 16.27 -6.38 37.93
CA PRO A 45 15.20 -5.81 37.12
C PRO A 45 15.10 -6.53 35.75
N ALA A 46 13.87 -6.79 35.31
CA ALA A 46 13.54 -7.21 33.94
C ALA A 46 13.01 -6.00 33.17
N ALA A 47 13.49 -5.81 31.95
CA ALA A 47 12.97 -4.79 31.03
C ALA A 47 11.89 -5.38 30.13
N ILE A 48 10.75 -4.73 30.06
CA ILE A 48 9.70 -4.98 29.07
C ILE A 48 9.66 -3.78 28.14
N ILE A 49 9.89 -4.05 26.86
CA ILE A 49 9.92 -3.01 25.81
C ILE A 49 8.68 -3.21 24.93
N VAL A 50 7.78 -2.24 24.97
CA VAL A 50 6.58 -2.22 24.14
C VAL A 50 6.83 -1.28 22.97
N GLN A 51 6.72 -1.79 21.76
CA GLN A 51 6.84 -1.03 20.52
C GLN A 51 5.43 -0.70 19.99
N ALA A 52 5.33 0.39 19.22
CA ALA A 52 4.10 0.69 18.49
C ALA A 52 3.88 -0.33 17.36
N ASP A 53 2.63 -0.54 16.98
CA ASP A 53 2.27 -1.33 15.81
C ASP A 53 2.83 -0.72 14.52
N PRO A 54 3.02 -1.51 13.46
CA PRO A 54 3.41 -0.98 12.16
C PRO A 54 2.35 -0.01 11.64
N VAL A 55 2.80 1.03 10.97
CA VAL A 55 1.94 2.01 10.31
C VAL A 55 2.46 2.21 8.89
N ILE A 56 1.60 2.04 7.90
CA ILE A 56 1.95 2.31 6.51
C ILE A 56 2.15 3.81 6.34
N ASN A 57 3.37 4.20 5.98
CA ASN A 57 3.78 5.58 5.74
C ASN A 57 4.04 5.90 4.26
N LEU A 58 4.16 4.89 3.41
CA LEU A 58 4.18 4.99 1.97
C LEU A 58 3.02 4.16 1.41
N ASN A 59 2.09 4.82 0.72
CA ASN A 59 0.97 4.18 0.05
C ASN A 59 1.23 4.08 -1.45
N PRO A 60 0.63 3.09 -2.15
CA PRO A 60 0.74 2.99 -3.59
C PRO A 60 0.15 4.23 -4.27
N THR A 61 0.58 4.52 -5.51
CA THR A 61 -0.04 5.55 -6.34
C THR A 61 -1.55 5.29 -6.43
N LEU A 62 -2.35 6.25 -5.96
CA LEU A 62 -3.78 6.03 -5.72
C LEU A 62 -4.60 5.86 -7.00
N TYR A 63 -4.14 6.44 -8.12
CA TYR A 63 -4.83 6.35 -9.40
C TYR A 63 -3.84 6.29 -10.55
N GLN A 64 -4.04 5.34 -11.45
CA GLN A 64 -3.31 5.23 -12.71
C GLN A 64 -4.29 4.83 -13.81
N MET A 65 -4.14 5.42 -15.00
CA MET A 65 -4.96 5.11 -16.17
C MET A 65 -4.06 4.55 -17.27
N ILE A 66 -4.49 3.47 -17.90
CA ILE A 66 -3.79 2.80 -19.00
C ILE A 66 -4.75 2.44 -20.11
N CYS A 67 -4.24 2.26 -21.33
CA CYS A 67 -5.01 1.65 -22.41
C CYS A 67 -4.99 0.11 -22.29
N VAL A 68 -5.94 -0.54 -22.93
CA VAL A 68 -5.97 -2.01 -23.06
C VAL A 68 -4.62 -2.51 -23.59
N GLY A 69 -4.07 -3.57 -22.96
CA GLY A 69 -2.75 -4.11 -23.29
C GLY A 69 -1.56 -3.32 -22.74
N GLY A 70 -1.78 -2.15 -22.16
CA GLY A 70 -0.76 -1.35 -21.51
C GLY A 70 -0.37 -1.88 -20.12
N THR A 71 0.70 -1.32 -19.58
CA THR A 71 1.19 -1.57 -18.21
C THR A 71 1.12 -0.28 -17.41
N ILE A 72 0.93 -0.37 -16.11
CA ILE A 72 0.98 0.81 -15.24
C ILE A 72 2.36 1.47 -15.31
N PRO A 73 2.44 2.82 -15.39
CA PRO A 73 3.71 3.54 -15.50
C PRO A 73 4.54 3.47 -14.21
N THR A 74 3.89 3.32 -13.06
CA THR A 74 4.55 3.24 -11.76
C THR A 74 4.09 1.98 -11.03
N PRO A 75 4.98 1.06 -10.65
CA PRO A 75 4.62 -0.07 -9.80
C PRO A 75 3.92 0.39 -8.51
N LEU A 76 3.01 -0.42 -8.00
CA LEU A 76 2.38 -0.20 -6.71
C LEU A 76 3.41 -0.52 -5.63
N GLU A 77 3.60 0.39 -4.68
CA GLU A 77 4.60 0.25 -3.63
C GLU A 77 4.03 0.65 -2.28
N VAL A 78 4.40 -0.09 -1.23
CA VAL A 78 4.09 0.24 0.16
C VAL A 78 5.35 0.28 1.00
N GLY A 79 5.37 1.19 1.97
CA GLY A 79 6.37 1.25 3.02
C GLY A 79 5.69 1.39 4.37
N TYR A 80 6.39 1.03 5.44
CA TYR A 80 5.87 1.14 6.80
C TYR A 80 6.95 1.62 7.76
N ILE A 81 6.52 2.09 8.91
CA ILE A 81 7.35 2.47 10.05
C ILE A 81 6.83 1.77 11.30
N ASN A 82 7.63 1.75 12.36
CA ASN A 82 7.34 1.11 13.64
C ASN A 82 7.18 -0.41 13.57
N GLY A 83 6.76 -1.00 14.68
CA GLY A 83 6.64 -2.44 14.85
C GLY A 83 7.98 -3.15 15.07
N VAL A 84 7.91 -4.42 15.43
CA VAL A 84 9.05 -5.33 15.58
C VAL A 84 8.69 -6.69 14.99
N GLY A 85 9.67 -7.31 14.35
CA GLY A 85 9.50 -8.61 13.71
C GLY A 85 9.93 -8.60 12.26
N ILE A 86 9.70 -9.72 11.59
CA ILE A 86 9.99 -9.84 10.16
C ILE A 86 8.76 -9.43 9.37
N PRO A 87 8.86 -8.43 8.46
CA PRO A 87 7.73 -8.00 7.67
C PRO A 87 7.31 -9.06 6.66
N SER A 88 6.02 -9.18 6.48
CA SER A 88 5.39 -9.88 5.38
C SER A 88 4.36 -8.98 4.71
N TYR A 89 4.27 -9.09 3.39
CA TYR A 89 3.35 -8.34 2.56
C TYR A 89 2.40 -9.31 1.88
N GLN A 90 1.18 -8.87 1.64
CA GLN A 90 0.25 -9.59 0.79
C GLN A 90 -0.57 -8.57 0.01
N TRP A 91 -0.47 -8.61 -1.32
CA TRP A 91 -1.30 -7.81 -2.20
C TRP A 91 -2.64 -8.47 -2.44
N TYR A 92 -3.66 -7.64 -2.56
CA TYR A 92 -5.04 -8.03 -2.84
C TYR A 92 -5.56 -7.29 -4.06
N SER A 93 -6.40 -7.95 -4.84
CA SER A 93 -7.20 -7.35 -5.91
C SER A 93 -8.67 -7.32 -5.52
N ASN A 94 -9.38 -6.29 -5.99
CA ASN A 94 -10.81 -6.15 -5.76
C ASN A 94 -11.49 -5.53 -6.99
N ALA A 95 -12.76 -5.90 -7.25
CA ALA A 95 -13.60 -5.30 -8.27
C ALA A 95 -14.34 -4.04 -7.76
N ILE A 96 -14.33 -3.79 -6.46
CA ILE A 96 -14.96 -2.65 -5.79
C ILE A 96 -13.98 -1.95 -4.86
N ASN A 97 -14.17 -0.65 -4.70
CA ASN A 97 -13.28 0.20 -3.89
C ASN A 97 -13.48 -0.05 -2.39
N ASN A 98 -12.97 -1.17 -1.88
CA ASN A 98 -12.89 -1.46 -0.44
C ASN A 98 -11.73 -2.42 -0.14
N THR A 99 -11.34 -2.49 1.14
CA THR A 99 -10.26 -3.36 1.63
C THR A 99 -10.76 -4.62 2.36
N THR A 100 -12.07 -4.88 2.36
CA THR A 100 -12.67 -5.95 3.18
C THR A 100 -13.05 -7.20 2.39
N THR A 101 -13.25 -7.09 1.08
CA THR A 101 -13.70 -8.17 0.21
C THR A 101 -12.70 -8.55 -0.89
N GLY A 102 -11.48 -8.02 -0.81
CA GLY A 102 -10.42 -8.31 -1.80
C GLY A 102 -9.97 -9.77 -1.76
N THR A 103 -9.53 -10.26 -2.91
CA THR A 103 -8.94 -11.59 -3.07
C THR A 103 -7.42 -11.46 -3.01
N PRO A 104 -6.72 -12.25 -2.17
CA PRO A 104 -5.26 -12.24 -2.15
C PRO A 104 -4.71 -12.68 -3.51
N ILE A 105 -3.68 -11.97 -3.99
CA ILE A 105 -2.99 -12.28 -5.24
C ILE A 105 -1.89 -13.28 -4.93
N PRO A 106 -1.97 -14.53 -5.43
CA PRO A 106 -1.02 -15.57 -5.07
C PRO A 106 0.42 -15.22 -5.46
N GLY A 107 1.35 -15.33 -4.50
CA GLY A 107 2.77 -15.07 -4.72
C GLY A 107 3.19 -13.59 -4.63
N GLU A 108 2.26 -12.65 -4.59
CA GLU A 108 2.57 -11.21 -4.50
C GLU A 108 2.78 -10.80 -3.05
N THR A 109 3.99 -11.12 -2.55
CA THR A 109 4.41 -10.96 -1.16
C THR A 109 5.59 -10.01 -0.98
N ASN A 110 5.87 -9.16 -1.95
CA ASN A 110 6.88 -8.12 -1.87
C ASN A 110 6.26 -6.75 -1.54
N ALA A 111 7.07 -5.79 -1.11
CA ALA A 111 6.64 -4.41 -0.88
C ALA A 111 6.15 -3.71 -2.16
N THR A 112 6.54 -4.23 -3.33
CA THR A 112 6.14 -3.71 -4.65
C THR A 112 5.35 -4.76 -5.42
N TYR A 113 4.36 -4.31 -6.19
CA TYR A 113 3.56 -5.13 -7.09
C TYR A 113 3.29 -4.41 -8.41
N THR A 114 3.38 -5.12 -9.50
CA THR A 114 2.99 -4.63 -10.83
C THR A 114 1.88 -5.52 -11.38
N PRO A 115 0.64 -5.02 -11.47
CA PRO A 115 -0.45 -5.76 -12.11
C PRO A 115 -0.10 -6.20 -13.53
N PRO A 116 -0.61 -7.35 -13.97
CA PRO A 116 -0.45 -7.80 -15.35
C PRO A 116 -1.16 -6.86 -16.32
N THR A 117 -0.89 -7.02 -17.63
CA THR A 117 -1.62 -6.32 -18.69
C THR A 117 -3.10 -6.73 -18.72
N PHE A 118 -3.97 -5.77 -19.00
CA PHE A 118 -5.41 -5.99 -19.06
C PHE A 118 -5.88 -6.05 -20.51
N SER A 119 -6.72 -7.03 -20.82
CA SER A 119 -7.32 -7.21 -22.15
C SER A 119 -8.72 -6.61 -22.29
N VAL A 120 -9.29 -6.08 -21.21
CA VAL A 120 -10.66 -5.56 -21.15
C VAL A 120 -10.66 -4.23 -20.39
N VAL A 121 -11.45 -3.27 -20.87
CA VAL A 121 -11.70 -2.01 -20.18
C VAL A 121 -12.38 -2.23 -18.83
N GLY A 122 -12.09 -1.37 -17.86
CA GLY A 122 -12.70 -1.44 -16.54
C GLY A 122 -11.79 -0.88 -15.46
N THR A 123 -12.25 -0.92 -14.23
CA THR A 123 -11.51 -0.43 -13.07
C THR A 123 -11.15 -1.60 -12.16
N ASN A 124 -9.89 -1.63 -11.73
CA ASN A 124 -9.35 -2.63 -10.82
C ASN A 124 -8.77 -1.92 -9.60
N PHE A 125 -8.99 -2.50 -8.43
CA PHE A 125 -8.53 -1.94 -7.16
C PHE A 125 -7.53 -2.88 -6.50
N TYR A 126 -6.48 -2.30 -5.91
CA TYR A 126 -5.41 -3.04 -5.25
C TYR A 126 -5.09 -2.42 -3.91
N TYR A 127 -4.75 -3.25 -2.94
CA TYR A 127 -4.21 -2.82 -1.66
C TYR A 127 -3.25 -3.88 -1.11
N CYS A 128 -2.41 -3.48 -0.17
CA CYS A 128 -1.47 -4.38 0.48
C CYS A 128 -1.72 -4.39 1.99
N ILE A 129 -1.64 -5.58 2.58
CA ILE A 129 -1.58 -5.76 4.03
C ILE A 129 -0.13 -6.02 4.41
N VAL A 130 0.37 -5.25 5.38
CA VAL A 130 1.69 -5.41 5.98
C VAL A 130 1.51 -5.98 7.37
N SER A 131 2.13 -7.10 7.65
CA SER A 131 2.12 -7.74 8.97
C SER A 131 3.54 -8.06 9.42
N LEU A 132 3.73 -8.12 10.74
CA LEU A 132 5.02 -8.42 11.37
C LEU A 132 4.92 -9.73 12.15
N SER A 133 5.86 -10.65 11.92
CA SER A 133 5.84 -11.93 12.60
C SER A 133 6.38 -11.85 14.04
N GLY A 134 5.71 -12.54 14.95
CA GLY A 134 6.33 -13.04 16.19
C GLY A 134 6.16 -12.22 17.46
N ASN A 135 5.69 -10.97 17.43
CA ASN A 135 5.72 -10.12 18.62
C ASN A 135 4.39 -9.43 18.97
N GLY A 136 3.26 -9.92 18.44
CA GLY A 136 1.93 -9.42 18.78
C GLY A 136 1.59 -8.05 18.21
N CYS A 137 2.33 -7.58 17.20
CA CYS A 137 1.95 -6.38 16.48
C CYS A 137 0.76 -6.67 15.56
N ASP A 138 -0.20 -5.75 15.52
CA ASP A 138 -1.31 -5.78 14.56
C ASP A 138 -0.81 -5.49 13.14
N ALA A 139 -1.55 -5.97 12.14
CA ALA A 139 -1.27 -5.67 10.75
C ALA A 139 -1.85 -4.29 10.36
N ASP A 140 -1.23 -3.63 9.38
CA ASP A 140 -1.78 -2.42 8.78
C ASP A 140 -2.07 -2.61 7.29
N THR A 141 -3.07 -1.89 6.79
CA THR A 141 -3.58 -2.00 5.41
C THR A 141 -3.39 -0.69 4.67
N SER A 142 -2.83 -0.76 3.47
CA SER A 142 -2.62 0.42 2.63
C SER A 142 -3.93 1.05 2.15
N LEU A 143 -3.81 2.30 1.70
CA LEU A 143 -4.84 2.90 0.85
C LEU A 143 -4.97 2.09 -0.44
N ILE A 144 -6.12 2.26 -1.08
CA ILE A 144 -6.46 1.56 -2.33
C ILE A 144 -5.83 2.29 -3.51
N ALA A 145 -5.15 1.52 -4.36
CA ALA A 145 -4.73 1.94 -5.68
C ALA A 145 -5.81 1.56 -6.70
N GLU A 146 -6.23 2.52 -7.50
CA GLU A 146 -7.16 2.35 -8.60
C GLU A 146 -6.39 2.32 -9.93
N VAL A 147 -6.61 1.28 -10.73
CA VAL A 147 -6.09 1.15 -12.09
C VAL A 147 -7.27 1.13 -13.04
N GLU A 148 -7.46 2.22 -13.78
CA GLU A 148 -8.49 2.35 -14.80
C GLU A 148 -7.92 1.94 -16.17
N VAL A 149 -8.60 1.01 -16.83
CA VAL A 149 -8.26 0.53 -18.16
C VAL A 149 -9.26 1.09 -19.15
N VAL A 150 -8.79 1.85 -20.13
CA VAL A 150 -9.61 2.50 -21.17
C VAL A 150 -9.31 1.92 -22.54
N ASN A 151 -10.19 2.16 -23.51
CA ASN A 151 -9.93 1.80 -24.90
C ASN A 151 -8.76 2.60 -25.47
N ASP A 152 -8.08 2.03 -26.46
CA ASP A 152 -7.12 2.74 -27.30
C ASP A 152 -7.77 3.94 -28.00
N PRO A 153 -7.01 5.00 -28.31
CA PRO A 153 -7.51 6.11 -29.08
C PRO A 153 -7.90 5.64 -30.51
N THR A 154 -8.99 6.17 -31.00
CA THR A 154 -9.50 5.89 -32.34
C THR A 154 -9.80 7.17 -33.08
N ILE A 155 -9.54 7.19 -34.40
CA ILE A 155 -9.96 8.30 -35.27
C ILE A 155 -11.44 8.08 -35.61
N THR A 156 -12.29 9.01 -35.20
CA THR A 156 -13.74 8.95 -35.41
C THR A 156 -14.19 9.77 -36.63
N ALA A 157 -13.40 10.73 -37.07
CA ALA A 157 -13.61 11.43 -38.33
C ALA A 157 -12.29 11.50 -39.11
N GLN A 158 -12.34 11.07 -40.36
CA GLN A 158 -11.21 11.09 -41.29
C GLN A 158 -11.16 12.42 -42.05
N PRO A 159 -9.98 12.86 -42.54
CA PRO A 159 -9.87 14.01 -43.38
C PRO A 159 -10.58 13.78 -44.72
N LEU A 160 -10.93 14.84 -45.39
CA LEU A 160 -11.52 14.77 -46.72
C LEU A 160 -10.60 13.98 -47.66
N ALA A 161 -11.12 12.89 -48.22
CA ALA A 161 -10.33 11.93 -48.99
C ALA A 161 -9.69 12.50 -50.25
N THR A 162 -10.34 13.48 -50.91
CA THR A 162 -9.85 14.05 -52.16
C THR A 162 -10.29 15.49 -52.29
N GLN A 163 -9.38 16.34 -52.72
CA GLN A 163 -9.66 17.71 -53.19
C GLN A 163 -9.02 17.89 -54.55
N THR A 164 -9.81 18.29 -55.54
CA THR A 164 -9.31 18.58 -56.89
C THR A 164 -9.34 20.12 -57.06
N LEU A 165 -8.19 20.70 -57.27
CA LEU A 165 -8.00 22.12 -57.28
C LEU A 165 -7.22 22.57 -58.54
N CYS A 166 -7.50 23.76 -59.00
CA CYS A 166 -6.63 24.39 -59.99
C CYS A 166 -5.32 24.86 -59.33
N GLN A 167 -4.30 25.08 -60.14
CA GLN A 167 -3.02 25.60 -59.68
C GLN A 167 -3.26 26.95 -58.94
N SER A 168 -2.61 27.12 -57.77
CA SER A 168 -2.69 28.28 -56.92
C SER A 168 -4.04 28.48 -56.16
N ALA A 169 -4.98 27.53 -56.26
CA ALA A 169 -6.18 27.56 -55.42
C ALA A 169 -5.84 27.13 -53.97
N THR A 170 -6.59 27.67 -53.01
CA THR A 170 -6.43 27.30 -51.60
C THR A 170 -7.23 26.07 -51.26
N PRO A 171 -6.60 25.01 -50.78
CA PRO A 171 -7.32 23.81 -50.31
C PRO A 171 -8.11 24.11 -49.03
N ALA A 172 -9.15 23.33 -48.80
CA ALA A 172 -9.78 23.26 -47.48
C ALA A 172 -8.88 22.55 -46.49
N ASP A 173 -8.98 22.90 -45.23
CA ASP A 173 -8.20 22.27 -44.17
C ASP A 173 -8.49 20.76 -44.06
N LEU A 174 -7.44 19.99 -43.84
CA LEU A 174 -7.56 18.59 -43.51
C LEU A 174 -7.75 18.46 -41.98
N THR A 175 -8.83 17.85 -41.56
CA THR A 175 -9.17 17.70 -40.16
C THR A 175 -9.37 16.22 -39.79
N VAL A 176 -8.97 15.83 -38.57
CA VAL A 176 -9.28 14.52 -37.98
C VAL A 176 -9.89 14.76 -36.61
N THR A 177 -10.76 13.83 -36.20
CA THR A 177 -11.29 13.81 -34.83
C THR A 177 -10.94 12.46 -34.22
N ALA A 178 -10.46 12.48 -32.98
CA ALA A 178 -10.16 11.29 -32.21
C ALA A 178 -11.11 11.14 -31.01
N ALA A 179 -11.28 9.93 -30.53
CA ALA A 179 -12.00 9.59 -29.31
C ALA A 179 -11.28 8.47 -28.57
N ASN A 180 -11.66 8.22 -27.32
CA ASN A 180 -11.08 7.23 -26.41
C ASN A 180 -9.61 7.53 -26.02
N GLY A 181 -8.92 6.60 -25.42
CA GLY A 181 -7.55 6.76 -24.92
C GLY A 181 -7.49 7.50 -23.57
N LEU A 182 -6.31 7.93 -23.23
CA LEU A 182 -6.03 8.64 -21.98
C LEU A 182 -6.55 10.08 -22.01
N THR A 183 -6.95 10.62 -20.87
CA THR A 183 -7.53 11.97 -20.75
C THR A 183 -6.52 13.12 -20.94
N LEU A 184 -5.25 12.83 -21.18
CA LEU A 184 -4.17 13.81 -21.35
C LEU A 184 -4.22 14.59 -22.68
N GLY A 185 -5.15 14.26 -23.56
CA GLY A 185 -5.27 14.84 -24.90
C GLY A 185 -4.58 13.99 -25.98
N TYR A 186 -4.60 14.52 -27.21
CA TYR A 186 -4.01 13.83 -28.36
C TYR A 186 -2.91 14.70 -28.97
N ASP A 187 -1.78 14.09 -29.29
CA ASP A 187 -0.74 14.68 -30.10
C ASP A 187 -0.96 14.26 -31.55
N TYR A 188 -1.00 15.23 -32.47
CA TYR A 188 -1.21 15.00 -33.90
C TYR A 188 0.07 15.27 -34.68
N GLN A 189 0.41 14.40 -35.62
CA GLN A 189 1.47 14.61 -36.58
C GLN A 189 0.98 14.27 -37.99
N TRP A 190 1.04 15.25 -38.90
CA TRP A 190 0.72 15.09 -40.31
C TRP A 190 1.97 14.66 -41.11
N TYR A 191 1.75 13.82 -42.10
CA TYR A 191 2.78 13.37 -43.01
C TYR A 191 2.32 13.62 -44.47
N SER A 192 3.26 13.92 -45.39
CA SER A 192 3.03 13.98 -46.82
C SER A 192 3.79 12.85 -47.52
N ASN A 193 3.22 12.38 -48.58
CA ASN A 193 3.79 11.31 -49.42
C ASN A 193 3.57 11.67 -50.90
N THR A 194 4.55 11.38 -51.74
CA THR A 194 4.44 11.40 -53.22
C THR A 194 4.57 9.97 -53.70
N THR A 195 3.49 9.37 -54.18
CA THR A 195 3.49 8.05 -54.81
C THR A 195 4.02 8.16 -56.26
#